data_78ba60de0583db06bba0fa2851a7d8bf
#
_entry.id   78ba60de0583db06bba0fa2851a7d8bf
#
_cell.length_a   1.000
_cell.length_b   1.000
_cell.length_c   1.000
_cell.angle_alpha   90.00
_cell.angle_beta   90.00
_cell.angle_gamma   90.00
#
_symmetry.space_group_name_H-M   'P 1'
#
loop_
_entity.id
_entity.type
_entity.pdbx_description
1 polymer ?
#
loop_
_entity_poly.entity_id
_entity_poly.type
_entity_poly.pdbx_seq_one_letter_code
_entity_poly.pdbx_strand_id
1 'polypeptide(L)'
;MPPKKSSARSKQQQPPKQPPKQPPNIDPGSSFTPESFEKELKNLAARAKDETWARWLLEQGSVYLRSSLLLGLVAVYANVSELTLSPVYGSIPVSIWHDRLVMAACFVGWACNLHLGRVLPVRMAYLLPLIALYIPVAQFYLFGLSGTLTAYHGPLITEALTLAPLIVLSVACTATYLDGADLSALPGFMRDASPGIASYFYYRLVEKLSAGLLARYVGSAIFQTRVVMEAVLGASYALVAPSRLLAFTLPALLHTAFLNTHVMTPMATRSLNSTLQANDWLLHDRKESLTGYISVADNLKTGYRVMRCDHSLLGGEWIRYKGARVAEPIYGVFTMLEGVRLVEVAEPVPDSEARALVIGLGIGTTPAALVAHGVDTTVVEIDPVVHEFASKYFQLPSNHTPVIADAVTYTADLVNTTTDQFDYIVHDVFTGGAEPIALFTLEFLQNLEALLKPDGVIAINYAGDFTLPPPKIIVHTIKQVFPSCRIFRENQRDEDVIEKEKRDFTNMVIFCVKTERPVTFRRATAADLLQSRTREHFLVPKHEVSDKDFMALEEPSVLRNNDTAALAKWHEKSALGHWEVMRTVLPDVIWEQW
;
A
#
# COMPACT_ATOMS: atom_id res chain seq x y z
N MET A 1 6.49 42.21 67.93
CA MET A 1 6.39 43.38 67.05
C MET A 1 7.49 43.34 66.03
N PRO A 2 7.20 43.17 64.76
CA PRO A 2 8.09 43.47 63.66
C PRO A 2 7.53 44.61 62.80
N PRO A 3 8.35 45.33 62.03
CA PRO A 3 7.91 46.49 61.26
C PRO A 3 7.39 46.13 59.87
N LYS A 4 6.39 46.91 59.49
CA LYS A 4 5.77 46.91 58.12
C LYS A 4 6.80 47.29 57.06
N LYS A 5 6.87 46.49 55.97
CA LYS A 5 7.46 46.93 54.68
C LYS A 5 6.35 47.28 53.67
N SER A 6 6.45 48.50 53.20
CA SER A 6 5.57 49.13 52.19
C SER A 6 5.65 48.48 50.81
N SER A 7 4.53 48.21 50.23
CA SER A 7 4.41 47.78 48.81
C SER A 7 4.61 48.97 47.88
N ALA A 8 5.69 48.98 47.14
CA ALA A 8 5.87 49.88 46.00
C ALA A 8 5.11 49.33 44.78
N ARG A 9 4.06 50.04 44.41
CA ARG A 9 3.24 49.80 43.21
C ARG A 9 4.04 50.27 41.98
N SER A 10 4.60 49.33 41.19
CA SER A 10 5.26 49.65 39.93
C SER A 10 4.20 50.16 38.93
N LYS A 11 4.36 51.37 38.49
CA LYS A 11 3.60 51.97 37.41
C LYS A 11 3.92 51.24 36.08
N GLN A 12 2.97 50.57 35.50
CA GLN A 12 3.04 50.14 34.09
C GLN A 12 3.20 51.36 33.20
N GLN A 13 4.32 51.46 32.53
CA GLN A 13 4.53 52.43 31.45
C GLN A 13 3.67 52.00 30.25
N GLN A 14 2.73 52.85 29.88
CA GLN A 14 2.03 52.77 28.58
C GLN A 14 3.04 52.95 27.44
N PRO A 15 2.92 52.21 26.31
CA PRO A 15 3.76 52.50 25.16
C PRO A 15 3.54 53.90 24.64
N PRO A 16 4.55 54.58 24.12
CA PRO A 16 4.47 55.93 23.64
C PRO A 16 3.40 56.06 22.54
N LYS A 17 2.45 56.98 22.72
CA LYS A 17 1.51 57.36 21.68
C LYS A 17 2.29 57.87 20.47
N GLN A 18 2.08 57.26 19.30
CA GLN A 18 2.57 57.85 18.06
C GLN A 18 2.08 59.28 17.91
N PRO A 19 2.96 60.19 17.47
CA PRO A 19 2.53 61.57 17.21
C PRO A 19 1.43 61.57 16.15
N PRO A 20 0.44 62.44 16.25
CA PRO A 20 -0.61 62.57 15.26
C PRO A 20 0.05 62.82 13.89
N LYS A 21 -0.33 62.02 12.88
CA LYS A 21 0.09 62.25 11.50
C LYS A 21 -0.27 63.72 11.15
N GLN A 22 0.73 64.45 10.74
CA GLN A 22 0.52 65.82 10.23
C GLN A 22 -0.55 65.81 9.12
N PRO A 23 -1.46 66.74 9.11
CA PRO A 23 -2.39 66.92 8.01
C PRO A 23 -1.58 67.13 6.72
N PRO A 24 -2.07 66.65 5.57
CA PRO A 24 -1.40 66.84 4.31
C PRO A 24 -1.09 68.31 4.08
N ASN A 25 0.13 68.62 3.67
CA ASN A 25 0.56 69.96 3.33
C ASN A 25 -0.29 70.45 2.18
N ILE A 26 -1.26 71.31 2.47
CA ILE A 26 -2.09 71.96 1.45
C ILE A 26 -1.25 73.13 0.91
N ASP A 27 -0.81 72.99 -0.34
CA ASP A 27 -0.09 74.03 -1.05
C ASP A 27 -1.03 75.27 -1.13
N PRO A 28 -0.65 76.48 -0.62
CA PRO A 28 -1.52 77.61 -0.54
C PRO A 28 -1.92 78.23 -1.89
N GLY A 29 -1.49 77.62 -3.01
CA GLY A 29 -1.72 78.13 -4.37
C GLY A 29 -2.72 77.35 -5.20
N SER A 30 -3.30 76.25 -4.72
CA SER A 30 -4.30 75.50 -5.50
C SER A 30 -5.69 76.15 -5.32
N SER A 31 -6.22 76.77 -6.37
CA SER A 31 -7.62 77.22 -6.41
C SER A 31 -8.57 76.05 -6.20
N PHE A 32 -9.26 76.04 -5.08
CA PHE A 32 -10.30 75.05 -4.76
C PHE A 32 -11.46 75.27 -5.75
N THR A 33 -11.45 74.55 -6.87
CA THR A 33 -12.56 74.52 -7.79
C THR A 33 -13.52 73.37 -7.46
N PRO A 34 -14.80 73.48 -7.64
CA PRO A 34 -15.75 72.39 -7.43
C PRO A 34 -15.35 71.09 -8.18
N GLU A 35 -14.73 71.21 -9.35
CA GLU A 35 -14.26 70.09 -10.17
C GLU A 35 -13.08 69.41 -9.58
N SER A 36 -12.09 70.12 -8.95
CA SER A 36 -10.95 69.50 -8.28
C SER A 36 -11.40 68.77 -7.03
N PHE A 37 -12.37 69.30 -6.30
CA PHE A 37 -12.94 68.62 -5.13
C PHE A 37 -13.71 67.34 -5.50
N GLU A 38 -14.52 67.39 -6.57
CA GLU A 38 -15.23 66.20 -7.06
C GLU A 38 -14.26 65.10 -7.55
N LYS A 39 -13.17 65.47 -8.18
CA LYS A 39 -12.12 64.56 -8.61
C LYS A 39 -11.36 63.93 -7.45
N GLU A 40 -11.03 64.70 -6.40
CA GLU A 40 -10.43 64.15 -5.17
C GLU A 40 -11.41 63.25 -4.40
N LEU A 41 -12.68 63.62 -4.33
CA LEU A 41 -13.70 62.77 -3.70
C LEU A 41 -13.90 61.44 -4.44
N LYS A 42 -13.88 61.46 -5.77
CA LYS A 42 -13.91 60.24 -6.61
C LYS A 42 -12.65 59.39 -6.42
N ASN A 43 -11.49 60.02 -6.33
CA ASN A 43 -10.22 59.30 -6.05
C ASN A 43 -10.19 58.69 -4.66
N LEU A 44 -10.67 59.40 -3.62
CA LEU A 44 -10.80 58.89 -2.26
C LEU A 44 -11.82 57.74 -2.18
N ALA A 45 -12.96 57.87 -2.86
CA ALA A 45 -13.96 56.83 -2.94
C ALA A 45 -13.43 55.58 -3.68
N ALA A 46 -12.66 55.77 -4.76
CA ALA A 46 -12.00 54.65 -5.46
C ALA A 46 -10.96 53.94 -4.58
N ARG A 47 -10.11 54.71 -3.87
CA ARG A 47 -9.13 54.14 -2.93
C ARG A 47 -9.79 53.39 -1.77
N ALA A 48 -10.85 53.95 -1.18
CA ALA A 48 -11.62 53.29 -0.14
C ALA A 48 -12.29 52.00 -0.65
N LYS A 49 -12.75 52.00 -1.90
CA LYS A 49 -13.29 50.81 -2.55
C LYS A 49 -12.24 49.76 -2.80
N ASP A 50 -11.05 50.15 -3.27
CA ASP A 50 -9.92 49.22 -3.52
C ASP A 50 -9.38 48.63 -2.20
N GLU A 51 -9.25 49.45 -1.12
CA GLU A 51 -8.88 48.91 0.21
C GLU A 51 -9.94 47.95 0.75
N THR A 52 -11.23 48.19 0.50
CA THR A 52 -12.31 47.29 0.89
C THR A 52 -12.26 45.98 0.11
N TRP A 53 -12.01 46.05 -1.20
CA TRP A 53 -11.85 44.87 -2.07
C TRP A 53 -10.61 44.01 -1.68
N ALA A 54 -9.48 44.65 -1.47
CA ALA A 54 -8.27 43.97 -1.07
C ALA A 54 -8.45 43.24 0.27
N ARG A 55 -9.10 43.88 1.22
CA ARG A 55 -9.42 43.28 2.52
C ARG A 55 -10.37 42.10 2.39
N TRP A 56 -11.44 42.24 1.59
CA TRP A 56 -12.40 41.17 1.33
C TRP A 56 -11.71 39.97 0.65
N LEU A 57 -10.84 40.20 -0.36
CA LEU A 57 -10.06 39.14 -1.01
C LEU A 57 -9.16 38.42 -0.02
N LEU A 58 -8.50 39.14 0.88
CA LEU A 58 -7.64 38.50 1.90
C LEU A 58 -8.46 37.68 2.91
N GLU A 59 -9.60 38.20 3.35
CA GLU A 59 -10.51 37.50 4.27
C GLU A 59 -11.08 36.24 3.61
N GLN A 60 -11.66 36.33 2.43
CA GLN A 60 -12.19 35.16 1.69
C GLN A 60 -11.09 34.21 1.27
N GLY A 61 -9.95 34.70 0.77
CA GLY A 61 -8.79 33.89 0.43
C GLY A 61 -8.28 33.07 1.63
N SER A 62 -8.28 33.68 2.83
CA SER A 62 -7.89 32.98 4.05
C SER A 62 -8.86 31.88 4.46
N VAL A 63 -10.18 32.08 4.27
CA VAL A 63 -11.22 31.08 4.54
C VAL A 63 -11.02 29.85 3.65
N TYR A 64 -10.95 30.07 2.32
CA TYR A 64 -10.78 28.97 1.36
C TYR A 64 -9.42 28.29 1.48
N LEU A 65 -8.33 29.04 1.70
CA LEU A 65 -6.99 28.46 1.85
C LEU A 65 -6.91 27.54 3.07
N ARG A 66 -7.39 28.01 4.24
CA ARG A 66 -7.38 27.19 5.46
C ARG A 66 -8.25 25.94 5.31
N SER A 67 -9.44 26.08 4.75
CA SER A 67 -10.36 24.97 4.49
C SER A 67 -9.72 23.94 3.56
N SER A 68 -9.15 24.38 2.44
CA SER A 68 -8.48 23.51 1.48
C SER A 68 -7.25 22.81 2.06
N LEU A 69 -6.43 23.52 2.84
CA LEU A 69 -5.27 22.94 3.49
C LEU A 69 -5.65 21.85 4.51
N LEU A 70 -6.69 22.08 5.34
CA LEU A 70 -7.15 21.07 6.30
C LEU A 70 -7.72 19.84 5.61
N LEU A 71 -8.58 20.02 4.60
CA LEU A 71 -9.13 18.91 3.82
C LEU A 71 -8.04 18.17 3.05
N GLY A 72 -7.09 18.89 2.46
CA GLY A 72 -5.97 18.31 1.76
C GLY A 72 -5.06 17.48 2.69
N LEU A 73 -4.72 18.02 3.86
CA LEU A 73 -3.90 17.31 4.84
C LEU A 73 -4.57 16.02 5.33
N VAL A 74 -5.87 16.08 5.65
CA VAL A 74 -6.57 14.89 6.15
C VAL A 74 -6.81 13.85 5.05
N ALA A 75 -7.01 14.26 3.80
CA ALA A 75 -7.12 13.35 2.67
C ALA A 75 -5.81 12.59 2.41
N VAL A 76 -4.67 13.30 2.45
CA VAL A 76 -3.35 12.66 2.35
C VAL A 76 -3.08 11.77 3.56
N TYR A 77 -3.47 12.21 4.77
CA TYR A 77 -3.28 11.41 5.98
C TYR A 77 -4.05 10.10 5.95
N ALA A 78 -5.27 10.10 5.39
CA ALA A 78 -6.07 8.89 5.23
C ALA A 78 -5.33 7.82 4.41
N ASN A 79 -4.78 8.20 3.24
CA ASN A 79 -3.98 7.29 2.42
C ASN A 79 -2.71 6.80 3.13
N VAL A 80 -2.02 7.66 3.88
CA VAL A 80 -0.81 7.27 4.62
C VAL A 80 -1.16 6.33 5.77
N SER A 81 -2.30 6.53 6.44
CA SER A 81 -2.81 5.60 7.48
C SER A 81 -3.07 4.21 6.91
N GLU A 82 -3.74 4.12 5.75
CA GLU A 82 -3.96 2.85 5.05
C GLU A 82 -2.64 2.13 4.74
N LEU A 83 -1.66 2.86 4.20
CA LEU A 83 -0.32 2.31 3.95
C LEU A 83 0.38 1.84 5.23
N THR A 84 0.22 2.56 6.34
CA THR A 84 0.88 2.23 7.63
C THR A 84 0.30 0.97 8.27
N LEU A 85 -0.97 0.64 8.00
CA LEU A 85 -1.62 -0.57 8.50
C LEU A 85 -1.29 -1.82 7.65
N SER A 86 -0.93 -1.64 6.38
CA SER A 86 -0.70 -2.75 5.43
C SER A 86 0.33 -3.78 5.87
N PRO A 87 1.48 -3.44 6.50
CA PRO A 87 2.45 -4.44 6.95
C PRO A 87 1.90 -5.42 7.98
N VAL A 88 0.87 -5.04 8.73
CA VAL A 88 0.28 -5.86 9.81
C VAL A 88 -0.95 -6.62 9.35
N TYR A 89 -1.76 -6.00 8.50
CA TYR A 89 -3.07 -6.57 8.12
C TYR A 89 -3.16 -6.96 6.64
N GLY A 90 -2.23 -6.48 5.79
CA GLY A 90 -2.34 -6.57 4.34
C GLY A 90 -3.16 -5.41 3.75
N SER A 91 -2.87 -5.03 2.51
CA SER A 91 -3.52 -3.88 1.85
C SER A 91 -5.03 -4.07 1.66
N ILE A 92 -5.46 -5.27 1.22
CA ILE A 92 -6.88 -5.55 0.97
C ILE A 92 -7.70 -5.56 2.28
N PRO A 93 -7.32 -6.27 3.36
CA PRO A 93 -8.04 -6.18 4.63
C PRO A 93 -8.15 -4.76 5.19
N VAL A 94 -7.13 -3.92 5.01
CA VAL A 94 -7.19 -2.51 5.44
C VAL A 94 -8.25 -1.74 4.67
N SER A 95 -8.36 -1.93 3.37
CA SER A 95 -9.32 -1.21 2.53
C SER A 95 -10.79 -1.58 2.76
N ILE A 96 -11.10 -2.74 3.37
CA ILE A 96 -12.48 -3.24 3.56
C ILE A 96 -13.40 -2.21 4.20
N TRP A 97 -12.90 -1.55 5.25
CA TRP A 97 -13.67 -0.58 6.03
C TRP A 97 -13.25 0.86 5.83
N HIS A 98 -12.06 1.09 5.25
CA HIS A 98 -11.44 2.41 5.16
C HIS A 98 -12.35 3.46 4.54
N ASP A 99 -12.82 3.25 3.32
CA ASP A 99 -13.71 4.20 2.61
C ASP A 99 -15.01 4.48 3.38
N ARG A 100 -15.59 3.47 4.00
CA ARG A 100 -16.83 3.60 4.78
C ARG A 100 -16.62 4.41 6.05
N LEU A 101 -15.50 4.15 6.75
CA LEU A 101 -15.12 4.87 7.96
C LEU A 101 -14.81 6.34 7.65
N VAL A 102 -14.03 6.58 6.61
CA VAL A 102 -13.69 7.93 6.12
C VAL A 102 -14.96 8.72 5.80
N MET A 103 -15.88 8.14 5.03
CA MET A 103 -17.13 8.77 4.67
C MET A 103 -18.01 9.06 5.89
N ALA A 104 -18.12 8.12 6.81
CA ALA A 104 -18.87 8.31 8.06
C ALA A 104 -18.23 9.41 8.93
N ALA A 105 -16.91 9.43 9.07
CA ALA A 105 -16.20 10.45 9.84
C ALA A 105 -16.34 11.84 9.22
N CYS A 106 -16.27 11.98 7.89
CA CYS A 106 -16.54 13.22 7.19
C CYS A 106 -17.96 13.71 7.44
N PHE A 107 -18.96 12.84 7.34
CA PHE A 107 -20.36 13.18 7.61
C PHE A 107 -20.56 13.63 9.05
N VAL A 108 -20.02 12.89 10.03
CA VAL A 108 -20.11 13.26 11.46
C VAL A 108 -19.43 14.60 11.71
N GLY A 109 -18.24 14.83 11.16
CA GLY A 109 -17.51 16.09 11.31
C GLY A 109 -18.30 17.29 10.76
N TRP A 110 -18.92 17.12 9.59
CA TRP A 110 -19.74 18.16 8.98
C TRP A 110 -21.03 18.43 9.77
N ALA A 111 -21.78 17.38 10.09
CA ALA A 111 -23.08 17.50 10.75
C ALA A 111 -22.98 17.96 12.21
N CYS A 112 -21.90 17.60 12.91
CA CYS A 112 -21.74 17.89 14.33
C CYS A 112 -20.81 19.07 14.64
N ASN A 113 -20.36 19.86 13.64
CA ASN A 113 -19.38 20.94 13.82
C ASN A 113 -19.74 21.92 14.94
N LEU A 114 -20.99 22.41 14.96
CA LEU A 114 -21.47 23.34 15.99
C LEU A 114 -21.57 22.69 17.36
N HIS A 115 -21.97 21.41 17.43
CA HIS A 115 -22.06 20.68 18.68
C HIS A 115 -20.67 20.45 19.27
N LEU A 116 -19.73 19.98 18.47
CA LEU A 116 -18.33 19.80 18.86
C LEU A 116 -17.69 21.09 19.37
N GLY A 117 -17.96 22.22 18.69
CA GLY A 117 -17.48 23.52 19.11
C GLY A 117 -18.01 23.99 20.48
N ARG A 118 -19.16 23.46 20.93
CA ARG A 118 -19.78 23.79 22.24
C ARG A 118 -19.35 22.82 23.35
N VAL A 119 -19.18 21.53 23.03
CA VAL A 119 -18.89 20.48 24.02
C VAL A 119 -17.41 20.43 24.36
N LEU A 120 -16.54 20.70 23.40
CA LEU A 120 -15.10 20.64 23.64
C LEU A 120 -14.64 21.83 24.52
N PRO A 121 -13.83 21.56 25.56
CA PRO A 121 -13.34 22.59 26.48
C PRO A 121 -12.29 23.52 25.83
N VAL A 122 -11.79 23.14 24.65
CA VAL A 122 -10.77 23.87 23.88
C VAL A 122 -11.21 24.01 22.42
N ARG A 123 -10.64 24.97 21.70
CA ARG A 123 -10.91 25.12 20.26
C ARG A 123 -10.52 23.86 19.50
N MET A 124 -11.40 23.32 18.66
CA MET A 124 -11.18 22.11 17.86
C MET A 124 -9.84 22.13 17.13
N ALA A 125 -9.48 23.26 16.51
CA ALA A 125 -8.22 23.43 15.78
C ALA A 125 -6.97 23.19 16.65
N TYR A 126 -7.04 23.38 17.97
CA TYR A 126 -5.90 23.12 18.88
C TYR A 126 -5.63 21.63 19.07
N LEU A 127 -6.63 20.78 18.86
CA LEU A 127 -6.52 19.33 19.00
C LEU A 127 -5.91 18.67 17.77
N LEU A 128 -6.02 19.29 16.58
CA LEU A 128 -5.59 18.71 15.32
C LEU A 128 -4.12 18.24 15.32
N PRO A 129 -3.12 19.10 15.60
CA PRO A 129 -1.73 18.66 15.63
C PRO A 129 -1.45 17.66 16.75
N LEU A 130 -2.17 17.77 17.88
CA LEU A 130 -2.03 16.81 18.98
C LEU A 130 -2.45 15.41 18.53
N ILE A 131 -3.67 15.26 18.00
CA ILE A 131 -4.18 13.97 17.53
C ILE A 131 -3.28 13.44 16.41
N ALA A 132 -2.98 14.25 15.39
CA ALA A 132 -2.18 13.82 14.25
C ALA A 132 -0.80 13.27 14.65
N LEU A 133 -0.13 13.88 15.64
CA LEU A 133 1.18 13.41 16.11
C LEU A 133 1.11 12.21 17.06
N TYR A 134 -0.07 11.94 17.67
CA TYR A 134 -0.27 10.75 18.50
C TYR A 134 -0.72 9.52 17.70
N ILE A 135 -1.16 9.65 16.45
CA ILE A 135 -1.56 8.51 15.60
C ILE A 135 -0.46 7.45 15.51
N PRO A 136 0.81 7.78 15.14
CA PRO A 136 1.86 6.77 15.07
C PRO A 136 2.12 6.03 16.40
N VAL A 137 1.90 6.71 17.52
CA VAL A 137 2.03 6.12 18.86
C VAL A 137 0.91 5.14 19.14
N ALA A 138 -0.34 5.53 18.84
CA ALA A 138 -1.50 4.68 19.06
C ALA A 138 -1.45 3.43 18.17
N GLN A 139 -1.10 3.60 16.89
CA GLN A 139 -0.92 2.49 15.94
C GLN A 139 0.15 1.50 16.43
N PHE A 140 1.30 1.98 16.90
CA PHE A 140 2.36 1.13 17.45
C PHE A 140 1.86 0.15 18.51
N TYR A 141 1.04 0.64 19.47
CA TYR A 141 0.48 -0.23 20.50
C TYR A 141 -0.66 -1.09 20.01
N LEU A 142 -1.49 -0.61 19.08
CA LEU A 142 -2.63 -1.36 18.53
C LEU A 142 -2.17 -2.50 17.62
N PHE A 143 -1.02 -2.39 16.95
CA PHE A 143 -0.45 -3.47 16.15
C PHE A 143 -0.12 -4.72 16.97
N GLY A 144 0.32 -4.56 18.22
CA GLY A 144 0.51 -5.67 19.16
C GLY A 144 -0.79 -6.38 19.59
N LEU A 145 -1.96 -5.86 19.19
CA LEU A 145 -3.26 -6.49 19.42
C LEU A 145 -3.82 -7.14 18.15
N SER A 146 -3.09 -7.11 17.04
CA SER A 146 -3.58 -7.55 15.74
C SER A 146 -4.01 -9.02 15.70
N GLY A 147 -3.33 -9.90 16.43
CA GLY A 147 -3.70 -11.30 16.58
C GLY A 147 -5.08 -11.49 17.22
N THR A 148 -5.46 -10.62 18.17
CA THR A 148 -6.78 -10.64 18.83
C THR A 148 -7.85 -9.94 18.00
N LEU A 149 -7.50 -8.82 17.38
CA LEU A 149 -8.43 -7.99 16.61
C LEU A 149 -8.73 -8.56 15.23
N THR A 150 -7.88 -9.43 14.71
CA THR A 150 -7.93 -10.06 13.38
C THR A 150 -7.82 -9.07 12.21
N ALA A 151 -7.68 -9.58 10.99
CA ALA A 151 -7.59 -8.74 9.79
C ALA A 151 -8.91 -8.02 9.46
N TYR A 152 -10.06 -8.55 9.89
CA TYR A 152 -11.36 -7.96 9.58
C TYR A 152 -11.71 -6.76 10.48
N HIS A 153 -11.44 -6.86 11.78
CA HIS A 153 -11.79 -5.81 12.75
C HIS A 153 -10.60 -4.91 13.11
N GLY A 154 -9.37 -5.42 13.01
CA GLY A 154 -8.18 -4.71 13.43
C GLY A 154 -7.97 -3.36 12.73
N PRO A 155 -8.03 -3.29 11.39
CA PRO A 155 -7.94 -2.03 10.68
C PRO A 155 -9.05 -1.05 11.08
N LEU A 156 -10.30 -1.53 11.12
CA LEU A 156 -11.47 -0.71 11.51
C LEU A 156 -11.29 -0.08 12.89
N ILE A 157 -10.92 -0.88 13.90
CA ILE A 157 -10.75 -0.42 15.28
C ILE A 157 -9.56 0.53 15.36
N THR A 158 -8.45 0.22 14.69
CA THR A 158 -7.27 1.07 14.68
C THR A 158 -7.57 2.44 14.08
N GLU A 159 -8.20 2.49 12.91
CA GLU A 159 -8.57 3.76 12.27
C GLU A 159 -9.68 4.51 13.01
N ALA A 160 -10.65 3.80 13.61
CA ALA A 160 -11.68 4.42 14.42
C ALA A 160 -11.11 5.15 15.65
N LEU A 161 -10.02 4.64 16.22
CA LEU A 161 -9.34 5.25 17.37
C LEU A 161 -8.30 6.29 16.99
N THR A 162 -7.77 6.26 15.77
CA THR A 162 -6.67 7.10 15.31
C THR A 162 -7.10 8.10 14.23
N LEU A 163 -7.39 7.63 13.04
CA LEU A 163 -7.70 8.45 11.86
C LEU A 163 -9.07 9.15 11.97
N ALA A 164 -10.12 8.42 12.38
CA ALA A 164 -11.48 8.96 12.41
C ALA A 164 -11.63 10.24 13.27
N PRO A 165 -11.06 10.34 14.50
CA PRO A 165 -11.07 11.58 15.27
C PRO A 165 -10.39 12.75 14.53
N LEU A 166 -9.30 12.49 13.80
CA LEU A 166 -8.61 13.51 13.01
C LEU A 166 -9.48 14.00 11.85
N ILE A 167 -10.15 13.09 11.13
CA ILE A 167 -11.08 13.44 10.05
C ILE A 167 -12.25 14.27 10.59
N VAL A 168 -12.92 13.79 11.64
CA VAL A 168 -14.07 14.46 12.26
C VAL A 168 -13.72 15.89 12.64
N LEU A 169 -12.59 16.11 13.31
CA LEU A 169 -12.18 17.44 13.74
C LEU A 169 -11.71 18.33 12.59
N SER A 170 -10.99 17.78 11.60
CA SER A 170 -10.54 18.54 10.43
C SER A 170 -11.73 19.03 9.60
N VAL A 171 -12.71 18.14 9.37
CA VAL A 171 -13.93 18.49 8.64
C VAL A 171 -14.81 19.47 9.44
N ALA A 172 -14.94 19.30 10.75
CA ALA A 172 -15.67 20.23 11.61
C ALA A 172 -15.03 21.62 11.64
N CYS A 173 -13.70 21.72 11.67
CA CYS A 173 -12.98 22.99 11.55
C CYS A 173 -13.20 23.62 10.17
N THR A 174 -13.17 22.81 9.11
CA THR A 174 -13.43 23.27 7.75
C THR A 174 -14.86 23.84 7.62
N ALA A 175 -15.87 23.13 8.12
CA ALA A 175 -17.24 23.59 8.14
C ALA A 175 -17.35 24.97 8.85
N THR A 176 -16.73 25.06 10.04
CA THR A 176 -16.72 26.34 10.81
C THR A 176 -16.00 27.47 10.07
N TYR A 177 -14.93 27.19 9.31
CA TYR A 177 -14.28 28.23 8.50
C TYR A 177 -15.14 28.66 7.31
N LEU A 178 -15.81 27.72 6.64
CA LEU A 178 -16.67 27.97 5.50
C LEU A 178 -17.97 28.72 5.86
N ASP A 179 -18.38 28.74 7.14
CA ASP A 179 -19.44 29.61 7.63
C ASP A 179 -19.11 31.11 7.40
N GLY A 180 -17.82 31.46 7.29
CA GLY A 180 -17.34 32.78 6.93
C GLY A 180 -17.22 33.06 5.43
N ALA A 181 -17.59 32.11 4.56
CA ALA A 181 -17.50 32.26 3.13
C ALA A 181 -18.66 33.17 2.61
N ASP A 182 -18.31 34.15 1.77
CA ASP A 182 -19.30 34.97 1.11
C ASP A 182 -19.88 34.25 -0.12
N LEU A 183 -21.03 33.63 0.09
CA LEU A 183 -21.83 32.94 -0.93
C LEU A 183 -23.10 33.70 -1.31
N SER A 184 -23.15 35.02 -1.06
CA SER A 184 -24.30 35.85 -1.28
C SER A 184 -24.80 35.86 -2.74
N ALA A 185 -23.90 35.59 -3.70
CA ALA A 185 -24.23 35.48 -5.12
C ALA A 185 -25.02 34.23 -5.51
N LEU A 186 -25.07 33.19 -4.62
CA LEU A 186 -25.75 31.93 -4.90
C LEU A 186 -27.21 31.94 -4.41
N PRO A 187 -28.12 31.21 -5.10
CA PRO A 187 -29.48 30.95 -4.61
C PRO A 187 -29.44 30.25 -3.22
N GLY A 188 -30.47 30.48 -2.39
CA GLY A 188 -30.50 30.04 -0.99
C GLY A 188 -30.16 28.56 -0.79
N PHE A 189 -30.81 27.66 -1.54
CA PHE A 189 -30.55 26.22 -1.43
C PHE A 189 -29.12 25.82 -1.85
N MET A 190 -28.53 26.53 -2.83
CA MET A 190 -27.14 26.31 -3.24
C MET A 190 -26.16 26.86 -2.21
N ARG A 191 -26.48 27.98 -1.56
CA ARG A 191 -25.67 28.55 -0.49
C ARG A 191 -25.49 27.58 0.66
N ASP A 192 -26.57 26.90 1.04
CA ASP A 192 -26.56 25.97 2.17
C ASP A 192 -25.89 24.64 1.82
N ALA A 193 -26.05 24.12 0.60
CA ALA A 193 -25.56 22.81 0.19
C ALA A 193 -24.12 22.84 -0.40
N SER A 194 -23.76 23.92 -1.13
CA SER A 194 -22.50 23.94 -1.91
C SER A 194 -21.22 23.79 -1.06
N PRO A 195 -21.11 24.36 0.16
CA PRO A 195 -19.87 24.19 0.93
C PRO A 195 -19.59 22.73 1.29
N GLY A 196 -20.62 21.98 1.71
CA GLY A 196 -20.48 20.55 2.04
C GLY A 196 -20.15 19.71 0.82
N ILE A 197 -20.90 19.91 -0.27
CA ILE A 197 -20.69 19.19 -1.52
C ILE A 197 -19.30 19.47 -2.10
N ALA A 198 -18.90 20.73 -2.19
CA ALA A 198 -17.59 21.13 -2.72
C ALA A 198 -16.45 20.58 -1.84
N SER A 199 -16.59 20.61 -0.52
CA SER A 199 -15.64 20.06 0.42
C SER A 199 -15.45 18.56 0.23
N TYR A 200 -16.53 17.81 0.03
CA TYR A 200 -16.49 16.38 -0.23
C TYR A 200 -15.79 16.07 -1.56
N PHE A 201 -16.16 16.74 -2.65
CA PHE A 201 -15.49 16.54 -3.94
C PHE A 201 -14.01 16.91 -3.90
N TYR A 202 -13.65 18.01 -3.22
CA TYR A 202 -12.26 18.40 -3.05
C TYR A 202 -11.46 17.34 -2.26
N TYR A 203 -12.03 16.85 -1.14
CA TYR A 203 -11.44 15.77 -0.36
C TYR A 203 -11.17 14.54 -1.23
N ARG A 204 -12.19 14.02 -1.93
CA ARG A 204 -12.07 12.83 -2.79
C ARG A 204 -11.08 13.02 -3.94
N LEU A 205 -11.01 14.23 -4.50
CA LEU A 205 -10.02 14.56 -5.53
C LEU A 205 -8.59 14.47 -4.98
N VAL A 206 -8.33 15.12 -3.84
CA VAL A 206 -6.99 15.11 -3.22
C VAL A 206 -6.61 13.70 -2.76
N GLU A 207 -7.53 12.95 -2.17
CA GLU A 207 -7.33 11.56 -1.77
C GLU A 207 -6.92 10.70 -2.98
N LYS A 208 -7.68 10.74 -4.07
CA LYS A 208 -7.37 9.97 -5.28
C LYS A 208 -6.04 10.36 -5.93
N LEU A 209 -5.73 11.67 -5.99
CA LEU A 209 -4.47 12.14 -6.55
C LEU A 209 -3.28 11.75 -5.66
N SER A 210 -3.41 11.89 -4.33
CA SER A 210 -2.34 11.53 -3.40
C SER A 210 -2.11 10.03 -3.34
N ALA A 211 -3.13 9.17 -3.43
CA ALA A 211 -2.96 7.72 -3.50
C ALA A 211 -2.04 7.30 -4.67
N GLY A 212 -2.28 7.85 -5.87
CA GLY A 212 -1.44 7.57 -7.04
C GLY A 212 0.00 8.09 -6.93
N LEU A 213 0.20 9.21 -6.22
CA LEU A 213 1.54 9.77 -5.99
C LEU A 213 2.29 8.99 -4.91
N LEU A 214 1.64 8.68 -3.79
CA LEU A 214 2.24 7.95 -2.68
C LEU A 214 2.76 6.57 -3.12
N ALA A 215 1.99 5.83 -3.91
CA ALA A 215 2.38 4.53 -4.43
C ALA A 215 3.70 4.57 -5.22
N ARG A 216 4.01 5.69 -5.89
CA ARG A 216 5.25 5.84 -6.68
C ARG A 216 6.48 6.21 -5.86
N TYR A 217 6.30 6.88 -4.73
CA TYR A 217 7.39 7.51 -3.99
C TYR A 217 7.60 6.95 -2.59
N VAL A 218 6.72 6.06 -2.12
CA VAL A 218 6.89 5.41 -0.81
C VAL A 218 8.26 4.71 -0.74
N GLY A 219 8.98 4.94 0.35
CA GLY A 219 10.31 4.35 0.58
C GLY A 219 11.48 4.99 -0.19
N SER A 220 11.23 5.92 -1.13
CA SER A 220 12.31 6.56 -1.90
C SER A 220 13.26 7.41 -1.05
N ALA A 221 12.76 7.98 0.04
CA ALA A 221 13.53 8.73 1.03
C ALA A 221 12.94 8.52 2.42
N ILE A 222 13.71 8.81 3.47
CA ILE A 222 13.28 8.58 4.86
C ILE A 222 11.98 9.34 5.22
N PHE A 223 11.79 10.54 4.68
CA PHE A 223 10.57 11.33 4.92
C PHE A 223 9.37 10.84 4.10
N GLN A 224 9.57 9.88 3.20
CA GLN A 224 8.55 9.19 2.40
C GLN A 224 8.28 7.77 2.92
N THR A 225 8.80 7.41 4.08
CA THR A 225 8.41 6.17 4.76
C THR A 225 7.12 6.38 5.55
N ARG A 226 6.33 5.33 5.69
CA ARG A 226 4.94 5.37 6.22
C ARG A 226 4.81 6.16 7.51
N VAL A 227 5.49 5.74 8.57
CA VAL A 227 5.43 6.38 9.90
C VAL A 227 6.00 7.80 9.90
N VAL A 228 7.06 8.05 9.12
CA VAL A 228 7.64 9.40 9.04
C VAL A 228 6.73 10.34 8.26
N MET A 229 6.02 9.86 7.22
CA MET A 229 4.99 10.65 6.54
C MET A 229 3.87 11.07 7.50
N GLU A 230 3.39 10.19 8.38
CA GLU A 230 2.42 10.57 9.42
C GLU A 230 2.96 11.67 10.34
N ALA A 231 4.21 11.56 10.77
CA ALA A 231 4.85 12.58 11.60
C ALA A 231 5.01 13.92 10.85
N VAL A 232 5.37 13.90 9.57
CA VAL A 232 5.46 15.10 8.72
C VAL A 232 4.10 15.74 8.52
N LEU A 233 3.06 14.96 8.28
CA LEU A 233 1.69 15.45 8.17
C LEU A 233 1.21 16.04 9.51
N GLY A 234 1.52 15.38 10.63
CA GLY A 234 1.25 15.92 11.96
C GLY A 234 1.94 17.25 12.24
N ALA A 235 3.20 17.40 11.82
CA ALA A 235 3.93 18.67 11.86
C ALA A 235 3.29 19.73 10.95
N SER A 236 2.79 19.33 9.76
CA SER A 236 2.08 20.21 8.84
C SER A 236 0.77 20.73 9.45
N TYR A 237 0.07 19.89 10.22
CA TYR A 237 -1.09 20.35 11.02
C TYR A 237 -0.70 21.44 12.02
N ALA A 238 0.47 21.35 12.65
CA ALA A 238 0.93 22.39 13.60
C ALA A 238 1.20 23.74 12.91
N LEU A 239 1.54 23.73 11.62
CA LEU A 239 1.70 24.96 10.82
C LEU A 239 0.36 25.55 10.37
N VAL A 240 -0.58 24.71 9.92
CA VAL A 240 -1.90 25.14 9.39
C VAL A 240 -2.86 25.52 10.53
N ALA A 241 -2.82 24.80 11.64
CA ALA A 241 -3.65 25.00 12.84
C ALA A 241 -2.78 25.20 14.09
N PRO A 242 -2.13 26.35 14.25
CA PRO A 242 -1.25 26.62 15.39
C PRO A 242 -1.94 26.38 16.74
N SER A 243 -1.35 25.55 17.59
CA SER A 243 -1.98 25.10 18.82
C SER A 243 -1.20 25.54 20.07
N ARG A 244 -1.93 25.97 21.10
CA ARG A 244 -1.37 26.20 22.44
C ARG A 244 -1.03 24.88 23.17
N LEU A 245 -1.55 23.76 22.67
CA LEU A 245 -1.30 22.43 23.21
C LEU A 245 -0.06 21.75 22.59
N LEU A 246 0.71 22.47 21.77
CA LEU A 246 1.83 21.89 21.03
C LEU A 246 2.90 21.28 21.96
N ALA A 247 3.08 21.82 23.16
CA ALA A 247 4.00 21.25 24.15
C ALA A 247 3.62 19.80 24.55
N PHE A 248 2.35 19.46 24.53
CA PHE A 248 1.87 18.09 24.84
C PHE A 248 2.12 17.09 23.70
N THR A 249 2.57 17.52 22.54
CA THR A 249 2.98 16.61 21.45
C THR A 249 4.39 16.08 21.62
N LEU A 250 5.19 16.68 22.51
CA LEU A 250 6.58 16.29 22.72
C LEU A 250 6.75 14.80 23.10
N PRO A 251 5.95 14.21 24.02
CA PRO A 251 6.02 12.77 24.30
C PRO A 251 5.77 11.91 23.08
N ALA A 252 4.80 12.27 22.20
CA ALA A 252 4.51 11.54 20.99
C ALA A 252 5.67 11.61 19.98
N LEU A 253 6.26 12.78 19.79
CA LEU A 253 7.43 12.96 18.94
C LEU A 253 8.64 12.17 19.44
N LEU A 254 8.90 12.20 20.76
CA LEU A 254 9.98 11.42 21.37
C LEU A 254 9.74 9.92 21.25
N HIS A 255 8.51 9.46 21.46
CA HIS A 255 8.16 8.06 21.27
C HIS A 255 8.38 7.65 19.81
N THR A 256 7.84 8.39 18.84
CA THR A 256 7.98 8.09 17.42
C THR A 256 9.45 8.09 16.99
N ALA A 257 10.25 9.04 17.46
CA ALA A 257 11.65 9.16 17.07
C ALA A 257 12.58 8.08 17.68
N PHE A 258 12.31 7.63 18.91
CA PHE A 258 13.26 6.82 19.69
C PHE A 258 12.74 5.45 20.09
N LEU A 259 11.43 5.25 20.20
CA LEU A 259 10.82 4.01 20.69
C LEU A 259 10.04 3.26 19.63
N ASN A 260 9.54 3.96 18.60
CA ASN A 260 8.77 3.33 17.56
C ASN A 260 9.71 2.55 16.60
N THR A 261 9.65 1.23 16.67
CA THR A 261 10.47 0.33 15.84
C THR A 261 10.11 0.36 14.36
N HIS A 262 8.92 0.86 14.00
CA HIS A 262 8.45 0.94 12.62
C HIS A 262 9.10 2.09 11.82
N VAL A 263 9.80 3.00 12.48
CA VAL A 263 10.56 4.05 11.79
C VAL A 263 11.80 3.47 11.12
N MET A 264 12.04 3.81 9.86
CA MET A 264 13.13 3.25 9.03
C MET A 264 14.49 3.92 9.33
N THR A 265 14.88 3.97 10.61
CA THR A 265 16.18 4.49 11.04
C THR A 265 17.10 3.35 11.50
N PRO A 266 18.44 3.51 11.42
CA PRO A 266 19.38 2.50 11.92
C PRO A 266 19.21 2.18 13.42
N MET A 267 18.76 3.16 14.21
CA MET A 267 18.50 2.96 15.64
C MET A 267 17.25 2.10 15.85
N ALA A 268 16.14 2.44 15.21
CA ALA A 268 14.89 1.67 15.28
C ALA A 268 15.08 0.26 14.72
N THR A 269 15.84 0.09 13.63
CA THR A 269 16.17 -1.23 13.06
C THR A 269 16.98 -2.09 14.03
N ARG A 270 17.94 -1.49 14.76
CA ARG A 270 18.68 -2.24 15.80
C ARG A 270 17.79 -2.64 16.97
N SER A 271 16.90 -1.75 17.41
CA SER A 271 15.91 -2.06 18.46
C SER A 271 14.97 -3.18 18.03
N LEU A 272 14.41 -3.09 16.81
CA LEU A 272 13.60 -4.14 16.22
C LEU A 272 14.35 -5.48 16.18
N ASN A 273 15.57 -5.48 15.66
CA ASN A 273 16.37 -6.70 15.56
C ASN A 273 16.67 -7.30 16.94
N SER A 274 16.90 -6.49 17.97
CA SER A 274 17.04 -6.97 19.35
C SER A 274 15.79 -7.68 19.86
N THR A 275 14.60 -7.12 19.56
CA THR A 275 13.31 -7.75 19.91
C THR A 275 13.10 -9.07 19.14
N LEU A 276 13.44 -9.09 17.87
CA LEU A 276 13.34 -10.29 17.04
C LEU A 276 14.31 -11.39 17.50
N GLN A 277 15.56 -11.04 17.84
CA GLN A 277 16.55 -12.00 18.34
C GLN A 277 16.12 -12.62 19.67
N ALA A 278 15.44 -11.90 20.53
CA ALA A 278 14.86 -12.45 21.76
C ALA A 278 13.76 -13.52 21.47
N ASN A 279 13.28 -13.59 20.22
CA ASN A 279 12.30 -14.55 19.74
C ASN A 279 12.87 -15.51 18.68
N ASP A 280 14.19 -15.74 18.68
CA ASP A 280 14.91 -16.62 17.76
C ASP A 280 14.89 -16.19 16.28
N TRP A 281 14.75 -14.89 15.99
CA TRP A 281 14.79 -14.34 14.65
C TRP A 281 15.90 -13.30 14.47
N LEU A 282 16.54 -13.29 13.31
CA LEU A 282 17.58 -12.33 12.94
C LEU A 282 17.13 -11.55 11.70
N LEU A 283 16.91 -10.26 11.87
CA LEU A 283 16.63 -9.34 10.75
C LEU A 283 17.93 -8.98 10.03
N HIS A 284 18.01 -9.25 8.73
CA HIS A 284 19.16 -8.87 7.89
C HIS A 284 19.00 -7.48 7.31
N ASP A 285 17.83 -7.22 6.72
CA ASP A 285 17.54 -5.93 6.07
C ASP A 285 16.03 -5.68 6.02
N ARG A 286 15.65 -4.42 5.86
CA ARG A 286 14.27 -4.01 5.63
C ARG A 286 14.21 -2.71 4.85
N LYS A 287 13.24 -2.60 3.95
CA LYS A 287 12.96 -1.39 3.16
C LYS A 287 11.46 -1.27 2.92
N GLU A 288 10.99 -0.05 2.81
CA GLU A 288 9.67 0.23 2.24
C GLU A 288 9.81 0.43 0.75
N SER A 289 8.88 -0.08 -0.03
CA SER A 289 8.92 -0.03 -1.48
C SER A 289 7.52 0.06 -2.08
N LEU A 290 7.45 0.05 -3.40
CA LEU A 290 6.24 0.15 -4.21
C LEU A 290 5.18 -0.89 -3.83
N THR A 291 5.58 -2.14 -3.58
CA THR A 291 4.65 -3.24 -3.29
C THR A 291 4.36 -3.41 -1.79
N GLY A 292 5.15 -2.81 -0.93
CA GLY A 292 4.94 -2.91 0.51
C GLY A 292 6.19 -2.66 1.34
N TYR A 293 6.12 -3.06 2.60
CA TYR A 293 7.26 -3.19 3.50
C TYR A 293 7.93 -4.55 3.23
N ILE A 294 9.18 -4.51 2.79
CA ILE A 294 9.96 -5.70 2.45
C ILE A 294 11.04 -5.91 3.50
N SER A 295 11.15 -7.14 4.01
CA SER A 295 12.19 -7.51 4.97
C SER A 295 12.70 -8.92 4.76
N VAL A 296 13.96 -9.14 5.15
CA VAL A 296 14.63 -10.45 5.11
C VAL A 296 15.03 -10.84 6.52
N ALA A 297 14.56 -11.99 6.97
CA ALA A 297 14.84 -12.49 8.30
C ALA A 297 15.16 -14.00 8.31
N ASP A 298 16.08 -14.40 9.21
CA ASP A 298 16.42 -15.79 9.46
C ASP A 298 15.74 -16.30 10.73
N ASN A 299 15.13 -17.47 10.66
CA ASN A 299 14.76 -18.22 11.86
C ASN A 299 16.00 -18.97 12.38
N LEU A 300 16.51 -18.54 13.53
CA LEU A 300 17.74 -19.08 14.12
C LEU A 300 17.58 -20.49 14.69
N LYS A 301 16.36 -20.84 15.10
CA LYS A 301 16.05 -22.15 15.69
C LYS A 301 15.96 -23.25 14.63
N THR A 302 15.17 -23.03 13.59
CA THR A 302 14.93 -24.02 12.53
C THR A 302 15.93 -23.90 11.38
N GLY A 303 16.48 -22.72 11.12
CA GLY A 303 17.52 -22.47 10.12
C GLY A 303 16.99 -22.32 8.72
N TYR A 304 16.01 -21.44 8.55
CA TYR A 304 15.55 -20.99 7.24
C TYR A 304 15.50 -19.46 7.20
N ARG A 305 15.58 -18.92 5.99
CA ARG A 305 15.48 -17.50 5.66
C ARG A 305 14.19 -17.24 4.90
N VAL A 306 13.54 -16.11 5.18
CA VAL A 306 12.32 -15.69 4.47
C VAL A 306 12.46 -14.26 3.97
N MET A 307 11.78 -13.96 2.85
CA MET A 307 11.49 -12.60 2.40
C MET A 307 10.01 -12.33 2.58
N ARG A 308 9.71 -11.30 3.35
CA ARG A 308 8.36 -10.83 3.64
C ARG A 308 8.06 -9.59 2.80
N CYS A 309 6.81 -9.47 2.32
CA CYS A 309 6.26 -8.24 1.76
C CYS A 309 4.92 -7.95 2.45
N ASP A 310 4.80 -6.86 3.19
CA ASP A 310 3.67 -6.56 4.07
C ASP A 310 3.26 -7.80 4.89
N HIS A 311 2.00 -8.21 4.84
CA HIS A 311 1.51 -9.42 5.54
C HIS A 311 1.49 -10.66 4.63
N SER A 312 2.55 -10.86 3.85
CA SER A 312 2.71 -12.01 2.95
C SER A 312 4.17 -12.44 2.88
N LEU A 313 4.41 -13.67 2.44
CA LEU A 313 5.74 -14.21 2.17
C LEU A 313 5.96 -14.30 0.66
N LEU A 314 7.08 -13.72 0.19
CA LEU A 314 7.55 -13.86 -1.18
C LEU A 314 8.36 -15.14 -1.42
N GLY A 315 8.59 -15.90 -0.37
CA GLY A 315 9.32 -17.17 -0.37
C GLY A 315 10.32 -17.28 0.77
N GLY A 316 11.03 -18.39 0.78
CA GLY A 316 12.08 -18.65 1.76
C GLY A 316 12.93 -19.85 1.38
N GLU A 317 14.11 -19.96 2.00
CA GLU A 317 15.07 -21.01 1.75
C GLU A 317 15.64 -21.60 3.04
N TRP A 318 16.01 -22.86 3.01
CA TRP A 318 16.73 -23.54 4.09
C TRP A 318 18.22 -23.17 4.05
N ILE A 319 18.72 -22.45 5.06
CA ILE A 319 20.13 -22.02 5.13
C ILE A 319 21.06 -23.06 5.77
N ARG A 320 20.52 -24.09 6.38
CA ARG A 320 21.30 -25.16 7.01
C ARG A 320 21.73 -26.27 6.04
N TYR A 321 21.04 -26.42 4.93
CA TYR A 321 21.39 -27.43 3.92
C TYR A 321 22.50 -26.90 3.01
N LYS A 322 23.63 -27.62 2.98
CA LYS A 322 24.76 -27.28 2.12
C LYS A 322 24.95 -28.41 1.11
N GLY A 323 25.34 -28.07 -0.12
CA GLY A 323 25.66 -29.04 -1.17
C GLY A 323 24.73 -29.03 -2.38
N ALA A 324 23.59 -28.40 -2.34
CA ALA A 324 22.78 -28.14 -3.52
C ALA A 324 23.46 -27.10 -4.43
N ARG A 325 23.24 -27.19 -5.76
CA ARG A 325 23.77 -26.22 -6.73
C ARG A 325 23.03 -24.87 -6.68
N VAL A 326 21.81 -24.91 -6.16
CA VAL A 326 20.92 -23.75 -5.94
C VAL A 326 20.31 -23.87 -4.55
N ALA A 327 19.74 -22.76 -4.06
CA ALA A 327 19.07 -22.72 -2.77
C ALA A 327 17.94 -23.76 -2.63
N GLU A 328 17.75 -24.27 -1.40
CA GLU A 328 16.66 -25.19 -1.05
C GLU A 328 15.44 -24.39 -0.62
N PRO A 329 14.36 -24.31 -1.41
CA PRO A 329 13.17 -23.56 -1.03
C PRO A 329 12.40 -24.25 0.10
N ILE A 330 11.73 -23.46 0.94
CA ILE A 330 10.85 -23.97 2.00
C ILE A 330 9.48 -24.41 1.49
N TYR A 331 9.06 -23.91 0.30
CA TYR A 331 7.81 -24.28 -0.36
C TYR A 331 8.06 -25.07 -1.63
N GLY A 332 7.36 -26.20 -1.77
CA GLY A 332 7.50 -27.10 -2.92
C GLY A 332 6.95 -26.52 -4.21
N VAL A 333 5.97 -25.62 -4.15
CA VAL A 333 5.33 -25.01 -5.32
C VAL A 333 6.32 -24.31 -6.25
N PHE A 334 7.31 -23.60 -5.71
CA PHE A 334 8.33 -22.91 -6.53
C PHE A 334 9.23 -23.89 -7.26
N THR A 335 9.44 -25.08 -6.68
CA THR A 335 10.14 -26.18 -7.35
C THR A 335 9.29 -26.83 -8.43
N MET A 336 7.96 -26.93 -8.21
CA MET A 336 7.04 -27.48 -9.22
C MET A 336 7.02 -26.61 -10.49
N LEU A 337 7.15 -25.28 -10.36
CA LEU A 337 7.20 -24.37 -11.53
C LEU A 337 8.40 -24.68 -12.44
N GLU A 338 9.52 -25.15 -11.91
CA GLU A 338 10.68 -25.60 -12.68
C GLU A 338 10.33 -26.81 -13.59
N GLY A 339 9.27 -27.54 -13.24
CA GLY A 339 8.73 -28.65 -14.03
C GLY A 339 8.27 -28.26 -15.44
N VAL A 340 8.18 -26.95 -15.75
CA VAL A 340 7.96 -26.45 -17.12
C VAL A 340 8.93 -27.07 -18.12
N ARG A 341 10.19 -27.34 -17.72
CA ARG A 341 11.24 -28.00 -18.52
C ARG A 341 11.03 -29.51 -18.69
N LEU A 342 10.21 -30.11 -17.86
CA LEU A 342 9.94 -31.56 -17.94
C LEU A 342 8.76 -31.90 -18.85
N VAL A 343 7.98 -30.92 -19.26
CA VAL A 343 6.86 -31.15 -20.19
C VAL A 343 7.43 -31.60 -21.54
N GLU A 344 6.93 -32.75 -22.03
CA GLU A 344 7.35 -33.28 -23.32
C GLU A 344 6.82 -32.41 -24.47
N VAL A 345 7.70 -32.04 -25.38
CA VAL A 345 7.40 -31.21 -26.58
C VAL A 345 7.82 -31.97 -27.85
N ALA A 346 7.24 -31.59 -28.99
CA ALA A 346 7.52 -32.28 -30.25
C ALA A 346 8.97 -32.08 -30.71
N GLU A 347 9.48 -30.85 -30.53
CA GLU A 347 10.85 -30.46 -30.87
C GLU A 347 11.57 -29.95 -29.63
N PRO A 348 12.19 -30.86 -28.83
CA PRO A 348 12.90 -30.45 -27.60
C PRO A 348 14.10 -29.54 -27.92
N VAL A 349 14.19 -28.40 -27.26
CA VAL A 349 15.31 -27.47 -27.35
C VAL A 349 16.29 -27.77 -26.20
N PRO A 350 17.63 -27.84 -26.45
CA PRO A 350 18.61 -27.95 -25.38
C PRO A 350 18.51 -26.76 -24.40
N ASP A 351 18.68 -27.00 -23.10
CA ASP A 351 18.59 -25.93 -22.08
C ASP A 351 19.48 -24.72 -22.39
N SER A 352 20.67 -24.94 -23.00
CA SER A 352 21.62 -23.87 -23.38
C SER A 352 21.15 -23.00 -24.56
N GLU A 353 20.13 -23.42 -25.28
CA GLU A 353 19.54 -22.72 -26.42
C GLU A 353 18.11 -22.24 -26.11
N ALA A 354 17.55 -22.70 -24.99
CA ALA A 354 16.22 -22.37 -24.55
C ALA A 354 16.16 -20.98 -23.90
N ARG A 355 15.02 -20.29 -24.09
CA ARG A 355 14.75 -18.97 -23.52
C ARG A 355 13.52 -19.04 -22.63
N ALA A 356 13.63 -18.43 -21.45
CA ALA A 356 12.54 -18.36 -20.48
C ALA A 356 12.17 -16.93 -20.13
N LEU A 357 10.87 -16.68 -19.96
CA LEU A 357 10.30 -15.48 -19.36
C LEU A 357 9.70 -15.84 -18.01
N VAL A 358 10.14 -15.19 -16.95
CA VAL A 358 9.59 -15.35 -15.62
C VAL A 358 8.89 -14.06 -15.21
N ILE A 359 7.60 -14.13 -14.92
CA ILE A 359 6.79 -13.03 -14.41
C ILE A 359 6.67 -13.18 -12.89
N GLY A 360 7.21 -12.21 -12.17
CA GLY A 360 7.40 -12.28 -10.72
C GLY A 360 8.71 -12.96 -10.34
N LEU A 361 9.34 -12.46 -9.29
CA LEU A 361 10.64 -12.94 -8.84
C LEU A 361 10.58 -13.64 -7.46
N GLY A 362 9.92 -13.01 -6.51
CA GLY A 362 9.99 -13.45 -5.12
C GLY A 362 11.43 -13.53 -4.63
N ILE A 363 11.84 -14.66 -4.05
CA ILE A 363 13.24 -14.91 -3.66
C ILE A 363 14.12 -15.41 -4.82
N GLY A 364 13.55 -15.65 -6.00
CA GLY A 364 14.28 -16.08 -7.18
C GLY A 364 14.49 -17.58 -7.31
N THR A 365 13.68 -18.42 -6.67
CA THR A 365 13.84 -19.91 -6.69
C THR A 365 13.83 -20.47 -8.12
N THR A 366 12.76 -20.18 -8.87
CA THR A 366 12.59 -20.69 -10.24
C THR A 366 13.61 -20.09 -11.22
N PRO A 367 13.84 -18.77 -11.25
CA PRO A 367 14.87 -18.19 -12.11
C PRO A 367 16.27 -18.76 -11.83
N ALA A 368 16.65 -18.94 -10.55
CA ALA A 368 17.95 -19.50 -10.20
C ALA A 368 18.15 -20.92 -10.73
N ALA A 369 17.10 -21.73 -10.72
CA ALA A 369 17.16 -23.08 -11.27
C ALA A 369 17.25 -23.08 -12.81
N LEU A 370 16.45 -22.25 -13.50
CA LEU A 370 16.52 -22.12 -14.96
C LEU A 370 17.92 -21.69 -15.41
N VAL A 371 18.49 -20.68 -14.76
CA VAL A 371 19.87 -20.22 -15.01
C VAL A 371 20.89 -21.32 -14.72
N ALA A 372 20.73 -22.08 -13.64
CA ALA A 372 21.62 -23.19 -13.30
C ALA A 372 21.60 -24.33 -14.33
N HIS A 373 20.52 -24.48 -15.07
CA HIS A 373 20.40 -25.39 -16.22
C HIS A 373 20.98 -24.80 -17.51
N GLY A 374 21.29 -23.50 -17.55
CA GLY A 374 21.84 -22.83 -18.73
C GLY A 374 20.78 -22.13 -19.58
N VAL A 375 19.54 -22.05 -19.15
CA VAL A 375 18.44 -21.38 -19.86
C VAL A 375 18.66 -19.87 -19.82
N ASP A 376 18.56 -19.19 -21.00
CA ASP A 376 18.55 -17.73 -21.08
C ASP A 376 17.25 -17.19 -20.46
N THR A 377 17.37 -16.59 -19.28
CA THR A 377 16.24 -16.27 -18.42
C THR A 377 16.04 -14.77 -18.29
N THR A 378 14.91 -14.25 -18.76
CA THR A 378 14.42 -12.89 -18.52
C THR A 378 13.44 -12.90 -17.36
N VAL A 379 13.66 -12.01 -16.37
CA VAL A 379 12.82 -11.92 -15.15
C VAL A 379 12.17 -10.54 -15.10
N VAL A 380 10.85 -10.50 -15.09
CA VAL A 380 10.06 -9.27 -14.95
C VAL A 380 9.58 -9.16 -13.50
N GLU A 381 10.08 -8.16 -12.79
CA GLU A 381 9.71 -7.87 -11.41
C GLU A 381 9.33 -6.39 -11.29
N ILE A 382 8.20 -6.11 -10.64
CA ILE A 382 7.72 -4.72 -10.49
C ILE A 382 8.49 -3.96 -9.42
N ASP A 383 9.00 -4.67 -8.40
CA ASP A 383 9.61 -4.05 -7.22
C ASP A 383 11.15 -4.17 -7.24
N PRO A 384 11.86 -3.04 -7.38
CA PRO A 384 13.32 -3.04 -7.41
C PRO A 384 13.96 -3.55 -6.10
N VAL A 385 13.28 -3.41 -4.96
CA VAL A 385 13.78 -3.88 -3.66
C VAL A 385 13.67 -5.40 -3.55
N VAL A 386 12.64 -6.01 -4.12
CA VAL A 386 12.53 -7.48 -4.23
C VAL A 386 13.71 -8.04 -5.01
N HIS A 387 14.02 -7.45 -6.19
CA HIS A 387 15.18 -7.87 -6.98
C HIS A 387 16.51 -7.65 -6.23
N GLU A 388 16.68 -6.52 -5.56
CA GLU A 388 17.86 -6.23 -4.75
C GLU A 388 18.05 -7.28 -3.64
N PHE A 389 16.98 -7.61 -2.91
CA PHE A 389 17.06 -8.55 -1.78
C PHE A 389 17.21 -10.00 -2.24
N ALA A 390 16.57 -10.39 -3.35
CA ALA A 390 16.77 -11.71 -3.96
C ALA A 390 18.26 -11.90 -4.35
N SER A 391 18.86 -10.92 -4.98
CA SER A 391 20.27 -10.95 -5.37
C SER A 391 21.21 -10.93 -4.17
N LYS A 392 20.91 -10.15 -3.13
CA LYS A 392 21.81 -9.96 -1.99
C LYS A 392 21.74 -11.09 -0.96
N TYR A 393 20.56 -11.65 -0.76
CA TYR A 393 20.31 -12.57 0.36
C TYR A 393 19.93 -13.98 -0.07
N PHE A 394 19.42 -14.20 -1.30
CA PHE A 394 18.89 -15.49 -1.76
C PHE A 394 19.66 -16.06 -2.97
N GLN A 395 20.89 -15.63 -3.15
CA GLN A 395 21.83 -16.19 -4.13
C GLN A 395 21.28 -16.20 -5.57
N LEU A 396 20.42 -15.23 -5.94
CA LEU A 396 19.96 -15.09 -7.32
C LEU A 396 21.17 -14.91 -8.25
N PRO A 397 21.39 -15.78 -9.26
CA PRO A 397 22.51 -15.67 -10.17
C PRO A 397 22.48 -14.36 -10.97
N SER A 398 23.65 -13.75 -11.21
CA SER A 398 23.74 -12.49 -11.94
C SER A 398 23.58 -12.60 -13.46
N ASN A 399 23.60 -13.81 -14.02
CA ASN A 399 23.52 -14.09 -15.46
C ASN A 399 22.07 -14.33 -15.93
N HIS A 400 21.09 -13.66 -15.34
CA HIS A 400 19.75 -13.48 -15.86
C HIS A 400 19.56 -12.06 -16.41
N THR A 401 18.54 -11.81 -17.20
CA THR A 401 18.17 -10.48 -17.69
C THR A 401 17.07 -9.88 -16.80
N PRO A 402 17.38 -8.93 -15.90
CA PRO A 402 16.37 -8.30 -15.06
C PRO A 402 15.58 -7.22 -15.82
N VAL A 403 14.27 -7.21 -15.66
CA VAL A 403 13.36 -6.18 -16.16
C VAL A 403 12.54 -5.67 -14.96
N ILE A 404 12.86 -4.45 -14.50
CA ILE A 404 12.10 -3.82 -13.42
C ILE A 404 10.94 -3.03 -14.03
N ALA A 405 9.79 -3.67 -14.16
CA ALA A 405 8.61 -3.11 -14.82
C ALA A 405 7.31 -3.82 -14.40
N ASP A 406 6.18 -3.15 -14.64
CA ASP A 406 4.86 -3.80 -14.60
C ASP A 406 4.73 -4.81 -15.74
N ALA A 407 4.44 -6.06 -15.40
CA ALA A 407 4.39 -7.16 -16.36
C ALA A 407 3.25 -7.00 -17.40
N VAL A 408 2.13 -6.38 -17.03
CA VAL A 408 1.02 -6.14 -17.97
C VAL A 408 1.47 -5.21 -19.09
N THR A 409 2.09 -4.10 -18.73
CA THR A 409 2.60 -3.13 -19.69
C THR A 409 3.77 -3.70 -20.49
N TYR A 410 4.72 -4.36 -19.81
CA TYR A 410 5.90 -4.94 -20.47
C TYR A 410 5.53 -5.99 -21.53
N THR A 411 4.63 -6.93 -21.20
CA THR A 411 4.24 -7.98 -22.16
C THR A 411 3.44 -7.43 -23.33
N ALA A 412 2.55 -6.44 -23.08
CA ALA A 412 1.82 -5.77 -24.14
C ALA A 412 2.75 -5.03 -25.13
N ASP A 413 3.77 -4.34 -24.60
CA ASP A 413 4.77 -3.66 -25.44
C ASP A 413 5.66 -4.65 -26.18
N LEU A 414 6.02 -5.77 -25.55
CA LEU A 414 6.87 -6.79 -26.14
C LEU A 414 6.20 -7.49 -27.31
N VAL A 415 4.91 -7.85 -27.20
CA VAL A 415 4.11 -8.47 -28.27
C VAL A 415 4.03 -7.58 -29.50
N ASN A 416 4.03 -6.25 -29.35
CA ASN A 416 4.03 -5.32 -30.47
C ASN A 416 5.33 -5.35 -31.29
N THR A 417 6.42 -5.89 -30.73
CA THR A 417 7.74 -5.94 -31.36
C THR A 417 8.17 -7.35 -31.77
N THR A 418 7.69 -8.37 -31.06
CA THR A 418 8.09 -9.77 -31.28
C THR A 418 7.01 -10.75 -30.82
N THR A 419 6.99 -11.94 -31.44
CA THR A 419 6.16 -13.09 -31.04
C THR A 419 7.03 -14.35 -31.02
N ASP A 420 6.50 -15.46 -30.49
CA ASP A 420 7.15 -16.78 -30.50
C ASP A 420 8.60 -16.75 -30.01
N GLN A 421 8.84 -16.01 -28.91
CA GLN A 421 10.18 -15.72 -28.43
C GLN A 421 10.68 -16.71 -27.39
N PHE A 422 9.80 -17.24 -26.51
CA PHE A 422 10.18 -18.02 -25.34
C PHE A 422 9.77 -19.49 -25.49
N ASP A 423 10.67 -20.37 -25.07
CA ASP A 423 10.40 -21.81 -24.96
C ASP A 423 9.60 -22.08 -23.66
N TYR A 424 9.90 -21.32 -22.63
CA TYR A 424 9.26 -21.46 -21.32
C TYR A 424 8.76 -20.09 -20.83
N ILE A 425 7.53 -20.08 -20.30
CA ILE A 425 7.01 -18.96 -19.52
C ILE A 425 6.64 -19.47 -18.14
N VAL A 426 7.08 -18.76 -17.11
CA VAL A 426 6.67 -19.01 -15.72
C VAL A 426 5.95 -17.78 -15.22
N HIS A 427 4.69 -17.94 -14.83
CA HIS A 427 3.87 -16.90 -14.21
C HIS A 427 3.76 -17.20 -12.73
N ASP A 428 4.51 -16.46 -11.90
CA ASP A 428 4.62 -16.68 -10.46
C ASP A 428 4.40 -15.37 -9.70
N VAL A 429 3.13 -14.94 -9.64
CA VAL A 429 2.77 -13.66 -9.04
C VAL A 429 1.67 -13.82 -8.00
N PHE A 430 1.96 -13.37 -6.80
CA PHE A 430 1.01 -13.30 -5.70
C PHE A 430 1.37 -12.12 -4.79
N THR A 431 0.44 -11.17 -4.57
CA THR A 431 0.71 -9.96 -3.79
C THR A 431 -0.42 -9.63 -2.82
N GLY A 432 -0.08 -9.04 -1.65
CA GLY A 432 -1.04 -8.45 -0.72
C GLY A 432 -2.08 -9.41 -0.13
N GLY A 433 -1.86 -10.73 -0.26
CA GLY A 433 -2.78 -11.74 0.25
C GLY A 433 -3.87 -12.16 -0.73
N ALA A 434 -3.84 -11.69 -1.98
CA ALA A 434 -4.71 -12.13 -3.05
C ALA A 434 -4.01 -12.07 -4.40
N GLU A 435 -4.62 -12.69 -5.41
CA GLU A 435 -4.18 -12.62 -6.79
C GLU A 435 -4.26 -11.20 -7.37
N PRO A 436 -3.23 -10.71 -8.07
CA PRO A 436 -3.32 -9.47 -8.85
C PRO A 436 -4.17 -9.71 -10.09
N ILE A 437 -5.43 -9.30 -10.08
CA ILE A 437 -6.45 -9.63 -11.10
C ILE A 437 -5.98 -9.33 -12.53
N ALA A 438 -5.28 -8.21 -12.73
CA ALA A 438 -4.79 -7.78 -14.02
C ALA A 438 -3.87 -8.81 -14.71
N LEU A 439 -3.18 -9.65 -13.94
CA LEU A 439 -2.27 -10.70 -14.42
C LEU A 439 -2.97 -12.04 -14.69
N PHE A 440 -4.30 -12.09 -14.55
CA PHE A 440 -5.12 -13.27 -14.86
C PHE A 440 -6.23 -12.96 -15.86
N THR A 441 -6.22 -11.76 -16.47
CA THR A 441 -7.19 -11.39 -17.52
C THR A 441 -6.89 -12.10 -18.84
N LEU A 442 -7.93 -12.30 -19.64
CA LEU A 442 -7.84 -12.93 -20.95
C LEU A 442 -6.79 -12.24 -21.82
N GLU A 443 -6.80 -10.92 -21.85
CA GLU A 443 -5.90 -10.11 -22.68
C GLU A 443 -4.43 -10.26 -22.25
N PHE A 444 -4.16 -10.32 -20.94
CA PHE A 444 -2.81 -10.58 -20.45
C PHE A 444 -2.34 -12.01 -20.80
N LEU A 445 -3.19 -13.01 -20.61
CA LEU A 445 -2.87 -14.40 -20.97
C LEU A 445 -2.67 -14.58 -22.48
N GLN A 446 -3.41 -13.86 -23.33
CA GLN A 446 -3.20 -13.82 -24.78
C GLN A 446 -1.84 -13.21 -25.15
N ASN A 447 -1.38 -12.19 -24.44
CA ASN A 447 -0.02 -11.66 -24.62
C ASN A 447 1.04 -12.72 -24.29
N LEU A 448 0.87 -13.46 -23.18
CA LEU A 448 1.79 -14.55 -22.84
C LEU A 448 1.77 -15.67 -23.90
N GLU A 449 0.60 -16.03 -24.39
CA GLU A 449 0.45 -17.03 -25.48
C GLU A 449 1.16 -16.57 -26.76
N ALA A 450 1.01 -15.31 -27.16
CA ALA A 450 1.67 -14.76 -28.35
C ALA A 450 3.20 -14.75 -28.22
N LEU A 451 3.74 -14.56 -27.01
CA LEU A 451 5.18 -14.58 -26.73
C LEU A 451 5.75 -16.00 -26.65
N LEU A 452 4.92 -16.99 -26.40
CA LEU A 452 5.30 -18.39 -26.32
C LEU A 452 5.50 -19.00 -27.71
N LYS A 453 6.60 -19.72 -27.93
CA LYS A 453 6.84 -20.45 -29.17
C LYS A 453 5.73 -21.50 -29.41
N PRO A 454 5.56 -22.02 -30.66
CA PRO A 454 4.53 -23.02 -30.95
C PRO A 454 4.59 -24.26 -30.06
N ASP A 455 5.78 -24.76 -29.76
CA ASP A 455 6.01 -25.88 -28.84
C ASP A 455 6.31 -25.45 -27.41
N GLY A 456 6.17 -24.16 -27.11
CA GLY A 456 6.48 -23.61 -25.80
C GLY A 456 5.51 -24.08 -24.72
N VAL A 457 5.98 -23.99 -23.47
CA VAL A 457 5.26 -24.42 -22.27
C VAL A 457 5.14 -23.26 -21.29
N ILE A 458 3.97 -23.08 -20.71
CA ILE A 458 3.73 -22.14 -19.62
C ILE A 458 3.38 -22.88 -18.33
N ALA A 459 3.98 -22.45 -17.21
CA ALA A 459 3.61 -22.85 -15.85
C ALA A 459 3.07 -21.62 -15.10
N ILE A 460 1.88 -21.72 -14.54
CA ILE A 460 1.19 -20.64 -13.84
C ILE A 460 0.99 -21.07 -12.38
N ASN A 461 1.56 -20.32 -11.44
CA ASN A 461 1.27 -20.47 -10.02
C ASN A 461 -0.02 -19.75 -9.67
N TYR A 462 -0.85 -20.39 -8.86
CA TYR A 462 -2.02 -19.77 -8.24
C TYR A 462 -2.21 -20.33 -6.83
N ALA A 463 -2.42 -19.45 -5.88
CA ALA A 463 -2.78 -19.79 -4.51
C ALA A 463 -4.20 -19.32 -4.21
N GLY A 464 -5.05 -20.22 -3.70
CA GLY A 464 -6.42 -19.87 -3.41
C GLY A 464 -7.18 -20.94 -2.64
N ASP A 465 -8.38 -20.58 -2.20
CA ASP A 465 -9.30 -21.48 -1.50
C ASP A 465 -10.23 -22.16 -2.50
N PHE A 466 -10.08 -23.47 -2.68
CA PHE A 466 -10.87 -24.27 -3.62
C PHE A 466 -12.34 -24.40 -3.22
N THR A 467 -12.70 -24.03 -1.99
CA THR A 467 -14.11 -23.95 -1.56
C THR A 467 -14.80 -22.67 -2.04
N LEU A 468 -14.04 -21.77 -2.71
CA LEU A 468 -14.53 -20.51 -3.26
C LEU A 468 -14.50 -20.51 -4.80
N PRO A 469 -15.27 -19.61 -5.45
CA PRO A 469 -15.28 -19.48 -6.90
C PRO A 469 -13.98 -19.05 -7.59
N PRO A 470 -13.09 -18.23 -7.00
CA PRO A 470 -11.91 -17.68 -7.67
C PRO A 470 -11.04 -18.70 -8.41
N PRO A 471 -10.63 -19.84 -7.82
CA PRO A 471 -9.82 -20.83 -8.52
C PRO A 471 -10.46 -21.33 -9.82
N LYS A 472 -11.79 -21.57 -9.81
CA LYS A 472 -12.52 -22.03 -11.00
C LYS A 472 -12.60 -20.96 -12.08
N ILE A 473 -12.83 -19.69 -11.71
CA ILE A 473 -12.89 -18.55 -12.64
C ILE A 473 -11.53 -18.35 -13.33
N ILE A 474 -10.43 -18.39 -12.57
CA ILE A 474 -9.08 -18.23 -13.10
C ILE A 474 -8.72 -19.38 -14.05
N VAL A 475 -8.93 -20.62 -13.63
CA VAL A 475 -8.67 -21.80 -14.47
C VAL A 475 -9.51 -21.75 -15.75
N HIS A 476 -10.78 -21.33 -15.64
CA HIS A 476 -11.63 -21.17 -16.82
C HIS A 476 -11.08 -20.13 -17.80
N THR A 477 -10.61 -18.97 -17.30
CA THR A 477 -10.01 -17.93 -18.13
C THR A 477 -8.73 -18.41 -18.81
N ILE A 478 -7.85 -19.13 -18.09
CA ILE A 478 -6.62 -19.72 -18.65
C ILE A 478 -6.95 -20.69 -19.80
N LYS A 479 -7.95 -21.56 -19.59
CA LYS A 479 -8.39 -22.54 -20.61
C LYS A 479 -9.05 -21.90 -21.84
N GLN A 480 -9.46 -20.62 -21.80
CA GLN A 480 -9.90 -19.89 -23.01
C GLN A 480 -8.73 -19.52 -23.93
N VAL A 481 -7.50 -19.49 -23.43
CA VAL A 481 -6.30 -19.14 -24.19
C VAL A 481 -5.48 -20.38 -24.53
N PHE A 482 -5.30 -21.27 -23.56
CA PHE A 482 -4.48 -22.47 -23.70
C PHE A 482 -5.37 -23.72 -23.81
N PRO A 483 -5.37 -24.43 -24.96
CA PRO A 483 -6.28 -25.53 -25.21
C PRO A 483 -6.00 -26.77 -24.35
N SER A 484 -4.75 -26.97 -23.97
CA SER A 484 -4.35 -28.15 -23.19
C SER A 484 -3.62 -27.73 -21.91
N CYS A 485 -4.21 -28.04 -20.76
CA CYS A 485 -3.65 -27.75 -19.44
C CYS A 485 -3.83 -28.95 -18.51
N ARG A 486 -2.84 -29.16 -17.61
CA ARG A 486 -2.97 -30.00 -16.42
C ARG A 486 -2.65 -29.20 -15.17
N ILE A 487 -3.33 -29.49 -14.08
CA ILE A 487 -3.30 -28.72 -12.84
C ILE A 487 -2.86 -29.64 -11.72
N PHE A 488 -1.93 -29.18 -10.90
CA PHE A 488 -1.42 -29.94 -9.76
C PHE A 488 -1.36 -29.07 -8.54
N ARG A 489 -1.80 -29.61 -7.40
CA ARG A 489 -1.63 -28.97 -6.09
C ARG A 489 -0.31 -29.43 -5.42
N GLU A 490 0.21 -28.59 -4.54
CA GLU A 490 1.48 -28.87 -3.85
C GLU A 490 1.40 -30.11 -2.98
N ASN A 491 0.34 -30.24 -2.19
CA ASN A 491 0.12 -31.34 -1.26
C ASN A 491 -1.15 -32.11 -1.61
N GLN A 492 -1.22 -33.36 -1.17
CA GLN A 492 -2.43 -34.15 -1.31
C GLN A 492 -3.60 -33.48 -0.59
N ARG A 493 -4.79 -33.56 -1.20
CA ARG A 493 -6.02 -33.08 -0.59
C ARG A 493 -6.32 -33.86 0.70
N ASP A 494 -6.64 -33.13 1.77
CA ASP A 494 -6.97 -33.69 3.08
C ASP A 494 -8.40 -33.28 3.45
N GLU A 495 -9.33 -34.23 3.31
CA GLU A 495 -10.77 -33.98 3.55
C GLU A 495 -11.05 -33.69 5.03
N ASP A 496 -10.30 -34.30 5.97
CA ASP A 496 -10.51 -34.10 7.40
C ASP A 496 -10.14 -32.66 7.81
N VAL A 497 -9.05 -32.13 7.23
CA VAL A 497 -8.62 -30.74 7.44
C VAL A 497 -9.63 -29.79 6.82
N ILE A 498 -10.08 -30.06 5.59
CA ILE A 498 -11.07 -29.22 4.88
C ILE A 498 -12.39 -29.18 5.65
N GLU A 499 -12.87 -30.32 6.17
CA GLU A 499 -14.11 -30.37 6.95
C GLU A 499 -13.99 -29.59 8.26
N LYS A 500 -12.84 -29.69 8.92
CA LYS A 500 -12.56 -28.99 10.18
C LYS A 500 -12.43 -27.48 9.99
N GLU A 501 -11.66 -27.05 9.01
CA GLU A 501 -11.32 -25.65 8.79
C GLU A 501 -12.35 -24.92 7.91
N LYS A 502 -13.22 -25.68 7.22
CA LYS A 502 -14.19 -25.16 6.22
C LYS A 502 -13.50 -24.37 5.10
N ARG A 503 -12.27 -24.75 4.78
CA ARG A 503 -11.38 -24.07 3.84
C ARG A 503 -10.41 -25.08 3.21
N ASP A 504 -10.13 -24.92 1.91
CA ASP A 504 -9.11 -25.68 1.17
C ASP A 504 -8.15 -24.70 0.49
N PHE A 505 -7.40 -23.93 1.30
CA PHE A 505 -6.43 -22.97 0.79
C PHE A 505 -5.12 -23.68 0.45
N THR A 506 -4.73 -23.64 -0.83
CA THR A 506 -3.50 -24.32 -1.31
C THR A 506 -2.91 -23.63 -2.52
N ASN A 507 -1.62 -23.88 -2.76
CA ASN A 507 -0.97 -23.56 -4.02
C ASN A 507 -1.31 -24.61 -5.08
N MET A 508 -1.50 -24.18 -6.32
CA MET A 508 -1.54 -25.04 -7.50
C MET A 508 -0.66 -24.51 -8.61
N VAL A 509 -0.09 -25.41 -9.41
CA VAL A 509 0.60 -25.08 -10.65
C VAL A 509 -0.19 -25.62 -11.83
N ILE A 510 -0.45 -24.73 -12.79
CA ILE A 510 -1.17 -25.03 -14.02
C ILE A 510 -0.15 -25.06 -15.15
N PHE A 511 0.10 -26.25 -15.72
CA PHE A 511 0.97 -26.42 -16.88
C PHE A 511 0.13 -26.45 -18.14
N CYS A 512 0.41 -25.55 -19.07
CA CYS A 512 -0.30 -25.47 -20.32
C CYS A 512 0.66 -25.43 -21.51
N VAL A 513 0.13 -25.85 -22.67
CA VAL A 513 0.80 -25.78 -23.96
C VAL A 513 -0.08 -25.06 -24.97
N LYS A 514 0.54 -24.43 -25.98
CA LYS A 514 -0.10 -23.63 -27.00
C LYS A 514 -0.91 -24.47 -27.99
N THR A 515 -0.60 -25.76 -28.10
CA THR A 515 -1.21 -26.69 -29.09
C THR A 515 -2.17 -27.67 -28.42
N GLU A 516 -3.11 -28.25 -29.23
CA GLU A 516 -4.03 -29.30 -28.77
C GLU A 516 -3.31 -30.65 -28.64
N ARG A 517 -2.40 -30.76 -27.67
CA ARG A 517 -1.74 -32.02 -27.34
C ARG A 517 -1.80 -32.25 -25.83
N PRO A 518 -1.79 -33.49 -25.35
CA PRO A 518 -1.77 -33.77 -23.92
C PRO A 518 -0.48 -33.24 -23.29
N VAL A 519 -0.58 -32.64 -22.12
CA VAL A 519 0.57 -32.26 -21.30
C VAL A 519 1.09 -33.52 -20.61
N THR A 520 2.26 -34.00 -21.02
CA THR A 520 2.95 -35.15 -20.42
C THR A 520 4.31 -34.71 -19.89
N PHE A 521 4.83 -35.43 -18.89
CA PHE A 521 6.11 -35.10 -18.29
C PHE A 521 7.11 -36.23 -18.51
N ARG A 522 8.29 -35.89 -19.02
CA ARG A 522 9.42 -36.82 -19.00
C ARG A 522 9.87 -37.11 -17.58
N ARG A 523 10.53 -38.23 -17.39
CA ARG A 523 11.16 -38.54 -16.10
C ARG A 523 12.27 -37.55 -15.78
N ALA A 524 12.29 -37.06 -14.53
CA ALA A 524 13.40 -36.26 -14.02
C ALA A 524 14.68 -37.12 -13.93
N THR A 525 15.79 -36.54 -14.33
CA THR A 525 17.13 -37.09 -14.22
C THR A 525 17.85 -36.48 -13.02
N ALA A 526 18.99 -37.04 -12.60
CA ALA A 526 19.80 -36.48 -11.54
C ALA A 526 20.28 -35.04 -11.85
N ALA A 527 20.44 -34.68 -13.14
CA ALA A 527 20.78 -33.34 -13.56
C ALA A 527 19.66 -32.34 -13.30
N ASP A 528 18.40 -32.74 -13.50
CA ASP A 528 17.21 -31.89 -13.26
C ASP A 528 17.05 -31.55 -11.76
N LEU A 529 17.52 -32.39 -10.87
CA LEU A 529 17.36 -32.26 -9.43
C LEU A 529 18.33 -31.24 -8.80
N LEU A 530 19.38 -30.80 -9.48
CA LEU A 530 20.38 -29.84 -9.00
C LEU A 530 20.94 -30.17 -7.60
N GLN A 531 20.98 -31.45 -7.23
CA GLN A 531 21.38 -31.97 -5.89
C GLN A 531 20.46 -31.44 -4.75
N SER A 532 19.21 -31.10 -5.04
CA SER A 532 18.24 -30.55 -4.11
C SER A 532 17.25 -31.61 -3.65
N ARG A 533 17.05 -31.72 -2.34
CA ARG A 533 16.05 -32.63 -1.74
C ARG A 533 14.62 -32.18 -2.00
N THR A 534 14.39 -30.87 -2.02
CA THR A 534 13.07 -30.32 -2.33
C THR A 534 12.68 -30.68 -3.76
N ARG A 535 13.64 -30.62 -4.72
CA ARG A 535 13.40 -31.01 -6.12
C ARG A 535 13.14 -32.49 -6.28
N GLU A 536 13.79 -33.36 -5.49
CA GLU A 536 13.49 -34.81 -5.49
C GLU A 536 12.02 -35.10 -5.15
N HIS A 537 11.38 -34.25 -4.33
CA HIS A 537 10.02 -34.46 -3.88
C HIS A 537 8.97 -33.76 -4.74
N PHE A 538 9.24 -32.55 -5.20
CA PHE A 538 8.24 -31.65 -5.77
C PHE A 538 8.45 -31.31 -7.24
N LEU A 539 9.62 -31.52 -7.84
CA LEU A 539 9.87 -31.14 -9.24
C LEU A 539 8.92 -31.84 -10.22
N VAL A 540 8.63 -33.10 -10.01
CA VAL A 540 7.64 -33.83 -10.80
C VAL A 540 6.31 -33.74 -10.08
N PRO A 541 5.29 -33.06 -10.66
CA PRO A 541 3.98 -32.90 -10.04
C PRO A 541 3.29 -34.24 -9.79
N LYS A 542 2.64 -34.41 -8.63
CA LYS A 542 2.03 -35.68 -8.21
C LYS A 542 0.53 -35.61 -7.97
N HIS A 543 0.05 -34.50 -7.42
CA HIS A 543 -1.33 -34.39 -6.94
C HIS A 543 -2.17 -33.63 -7.95
N GLU A 544 -2.65 -34.33 -8.98
CA GLU A 544 -3.44 -33.73 -10.05
C GLU A 544 -4.82 -33.31 -9.55
N VAL A 545 -5.23 -32.10 -9.96
CA VAL A 545 -6.51 -31.49 -9.64
C VAL A 545 -7.47 -31.72 -10.79
N SER A 546 -8.66 -32.21 -10.49
CA SER A 546 -9.75 -32.42 -11.44
C SER A 546 -10.80 -31.30 -11.33
N ASP A 547 -11.68 -31.21 -12.32
CA ASP A 547 -12.78 -30.23 -12.28
C ASP A 547 -13.72 -30.42 -11.07
N LYS A 548 -13.74 -31.62 -10.47
CA LYS A 548 -14.56 -31.95 -9.29
C LYS A 548 -13.99 -31.36 -7.99
N ASP A 549 -12.71 -31.03 -7.98
CA ASP A 549 -12.03 -30.44 -6.80
C ASP A 549 -12.37 -28.96 -6.63
N PHE A 550 -12.82 -28.29 -7.70
CA PHE A 550 -13.25 -26.90 -7.64
C PHE A 550 -14.70 -26.78 -7.19
N MET A 551 -15.02 -25.66 -6.57
CA MET A 551 -16.42 -25.30 -6.31
C MET A 551 -17.23 -25.37 -7.61
N ALA A 552 -18.41 -26.02 -7.56
CA ALA A 552 -19.29 -26.12 -8.70
C ALA A 552 -19.81 -24.74 -9.13
N LEU A 553 -19.59 -24.38 -10.38
CA LEU A 553 -20.13 -23.20 -11.04
C LEU A 553 -20.70 -23.63 -12.38
N GLU A 554 -21.97 -23.29 -12.64
CA GLU A 554 -22.61 -23.65 -13.90
C GLU A 554 -21.99 -22.94 -15.10
N GLU A 555 -21.74 -21.62 -14.98
CA GLU A 555 -21.10 -20.80 -16.00
C GLU A 555 -20.03 -19.90 -15.36
N PRO A 556 -18.77 -20.33 -15.28
CA PRO A 556 -17.70 -19.48 -14.76
C PRO A 556 -17.45 -18.31 -15.74
N SER A 557 -17.33 -17.11 -15.18
CA SER A 557 -16.99 -15.91 -15.95
C SER A 557 -15.57 -15.97 -16.50
N VAL A 558 -15.34 -15.33 -17.64
CA VAL A 558 -14.01 -15.07 -18.19
C VAL A 558 -13.55 -13.69 -17.75
N LEU A 559 -12.39 -13.61 -17.12
CA LEU A 559 -11.83 -12.33 -16.67
C LEU A 559 -11.31 -11.52 -17.85
N ARG A 560 -11.71 -10.26 -17.95
CA ARG A 560 -11.26 -9.30 -18.96
C ARG A 560 -10.81 -8.00 -18.32
N ASN A 561 -9.96 -7.24 -18.99
CA ASN A 561 -9.46 -5.95 -18.48
C ASN A 561 -10.58 -4.97 -18.09
N ASN A 562 -11.72 -5.03 -18.77
CA ASN A 562 -12.89 -4.17 -18.51
C ASN A 562 -13.97 -4.86 -17.66
N ASP A 563 -13.84 -6.13 -17.31
CA ASP A 563 -14.79 -6.88 -16.48
C ASP A 563 -14.05 -7.86 -15.54
N THR A 564 -13.72 -7.35 -14.36
CA THR A 564 -13.06 -8.11 -13.29
C THR A 564 -13.96 -8.34 -12.08
N ALA A 565 -15.22 -7.90 -12.15
CA ALA A 565 -16.14 -7.90 -11.01
C ALA A 565 -16.40 -9.30 -10.44
N ALA A 566 -16.39 -10.32 -11.31
CA ALA A 566 -16.60 -11.71 -10.90
C ALA A 566 -15.56 -12.20 -9.88
N LEU A 567 -14.31 -11.75 -9.99
CA LEU A 567 -13.21 -12.08 -9.08
C LEU A 567 -13.10 -11.05 -7.95
N ALA A 568 -13.16 -9.76 -8.27
CA ALA A 568 -12.97 -8.66 -7.32
C ALA A 568 -13.88 -8.77 -6.08
N LYS A 569 -15.11 -9.24 -6.22
CA LYS A 569 -16.06 -9.46 -5.10
C LYS A 569 -15.59 -10.50 -4.07
N TRP A 570 -14.62 -11.35 -4.43
CA TRP A 570 -14.08 -12.39 -3.55
C TRP A 570 -12.76 -12.01 -2.91
N HIS A 571 -12.12 -10.92 -3.39
CA HIS A 571 -10.82 -10.47 -2.92
C HIS A 571 -10.76 -10.29 -1.41
N GLU A 572 -11.78 -9.65 -0.82
CA GLU A 572 -11.83 -9.44 0.63
C GLU A 572 -11.76 -10.79 1.38
N LYS A 573 -12.56 -11.77 0.94
CA LYS A 573 -12.62 -13.09 1.58
C LYS A 573 -11.32 -13.88 1.38
N SER A 574 -10.75 -13.85 0.18
CA SER A 574 -9.46 -14.47 -0.13
C SER A 574 -8.33 -13.88 0.73
N ALA A 575 -8.27 -12.55 0.82
CA ALA A 575 -7.23 -11.86 1.59
C ALA A 575 -7.34 -12.10 3.10
N LEU A 576 -8.57 -12.17 3.64
CA LEU A 576 -8.80 -12.51 5.05
C LEU A 576 -8.34 -13.96 5.34
N GLY A 577 -8.68 -14.90 4.46
CA GLY A 577 -8.24 -16.28 4.58
C GLY A 577 -6.72 -16.43 4.49
N HIS A 578 -6.09 -15.71 3.56
CA HIS A 578 -4.62 -15.67 3.45
C HIS A 578 -3.96 -15.12 4.71
N TRP A 579 -4.49 -14.02 5.27
CA TRP A 579 -3.98 -13.44 6.50
C TRP A 579 -3.94 -14.46 7.65
N GLU A 580 -5.00 -15.23 7.82
CA GLU A 580 -5.08 -16.29 8.83
C GLU A 580 -4.02 -17.38 8.59
N VAL A 581 -3.83 -17.81 7.32
CA VAL A 581 -2.79 -18.79 6.96
C VAL A 581 -1.41 -18.25 7.30
N MET A 582 -1.08 -17.01 6.94
CA MET A 582 0.23 -16.42 7.22
C MET A 582 0.54 -16.37 8.73
N ARG A 583 -0.46 -16.16 9.59
CA ARG A 583 -0.31 -16.20 11.05
C ARG A 583 0.01 -17.60 11.59
N THR A 584 -0.28 -18.65 10.85
CA THR A 584 0.16 -20.02 11.20
C THR A 584 1.58 -20.33 10.75
N VAL A 585 2.08 -19.63 9.72
CA VAL A 585 3.41 -19.86 9.13
C VAL A 585 4.51 -19.17 9.91
N LEU A 586 4.30 -17.91 10.31
CA LEU A 586 5.25 -17.14 11.10
C LEU A 586 4.60 -16.63 12.40
N PRO A 587 5.39 -16.48 13.48
CA PRO A 587 4.88 -16.00 14.76
C PRO A 587 4.46 -14.52 14.69
N ASP A 588 3.52 -14.14 15.56
CA ASP A 588 2.95 -12.80 15.64
C ASP A 588 4.00 -11.68 15.70
N VAL A 589 5.09 -11.90 16.42
CA VAL A 589 6.18 -10.92 16.57
C VAL A 589 6.77 -10.48 15.21
N ILE A 590 6.78 -11.36 14.21
CA ILE A 590 7.27 -11.02 12.86
C ILE A 590 6.27 -10.11 12.14
N TRP A 591 4.97 -10.30 12.35
CA TRP A 591 3.94 -9.54 11.68
C TRP A 591 3.64 -8.19 12.35
N GLU A 592 3.71 -8.15 13.66
CA GLU A 592 3.39 -6.97 14.47
C GLU A 592 4.54 -5.98 14.56
N GLN A 593 5.77 -6.49 14.49
CA GLN A 593 7.00 -5.71 14.52
C GLN A 593 7.59 -5.60 13.10
N TRP A 594 7.57 -4.41 12.53
CA TRP A 594 8.04 -4.14 11.16
C TRP A 594 8.85 -2.85 11.05
#